data_92b03cfe64aa83c0012823c5b2738697
#
_entry.id   92b03cfe64aa83c0012823c5b2738697
#
_cell.length_a   1.000
_cell.length_b   1.000
_cell.length_c   1.000
_cell.angle_alpha   90.00
_cell.angle_beta   90.00
_cell.angle_gamma   90.00
#
_symmetry.space_group_name_H-M   'P 1'
#
loop_
_entity.id
_entity.type
_entity.pdbx_description
1 polymer ?
#
loop_
_entity_poly.entity_id
_entity_poly.type
_entity_poly.pdbx_seq_one_letter_code
_entity_poly.pdbx_strand_id
1 'polypeptide(L)'
;MKRVDDFRLRFGKHELVPIVIGGMGVDISTAELALEAARLGGVGHISDAMVNTVADRRFNAKFVKDKLQQYKFNVANPDKSVVRFDLGQLAEATRMHVGRTMEAKRGDGLIFVNCMEKLT
;
A
#
# COMPACT_ATOMS: atom_id res chain seq x y z
N MET A 1 33.15 -19.35 8.76
CA MET A 1 31.73 -19.46 8.26
C MET A 1 31.06 -18.10 8.51
N LYS A 2 30.57 -17.45 7.46
CA LYS A 2 29.79 -16.23 7.65
C LYS A 2 28.45 -16.58 8.29
N ARG A 3 28.06 -15.88 9.33
CA ARG A 3 26.76 -16.06 9.97
C ARG A 3 25.68 -15.42 9.10
N VAL A 4 24.47 -15.91 9.17
CA VAL A 4 23.30 -15.31 8.46
C VAL A 4 23.16 -13.84 8.81
N ASP A 5 23.45 -13.48 10.06
CA ASP A 5 23.40 -12.12 10.58
C ASP A 5 24.40 -11.16 9.91
N ASP A 6 25.45 -11.69 9.27
CA ASP A 6 26.47 -10.89 8.58
C ASP A 6 26.05 -10.52 7.15
N PHE A 7 24.95 -11.09 6.65
CA PHE A 7 24.48 -10.83 5.31
C PHE A 7 23.67 -9.51 5.28
N ARG A 8 23.93 -8.69 4.27
CA ARG A 8 23.17 -7.45 4.03
C ARG A 8 22.70 -7.39 2.59
N LEU A 9 21.47 -6.96 2.42
CA LEU A 9 20.90 -6.64 1.11
C LEU A 9 21.24 -5.18 0.78
N ARG A 10 21.90 -4.97 -0.35
CA ARG A 10 22.18 -3.61 -0.83
C ARG A 10 21.13 -3.18 -1.84
N PHE A 11 20.51 -2.05 -1.57
CA PHE A 11 19.56 -1.40 -2.47
C PHE A 11 19.92 0.09 -2.61
N GLY A 12 20.58 0.43 -3.72
CA GLY A 12 21.17 1.75 -3.88
C GLY A 12 22.19 2.05 -2.78
N LYS A 13 21.95 3.11 -2.03
CA LYS A 13 22.78 3.51 -0.88
C LYS A 13 22.38 2.84 0.45
N HIS A 14 21.33 2.03 0.45
CA HIS A 14 20.81 1.40 1.65
C HIS A 14 21.41 0.01 1.84
N GLU A 15 21.82 -0.28 3.06
CA GLU A 15 22.19 -1.62 3.51
C GLU A 15 21.09 -2.13 4.45
N LEU A 16 20.44 -3.21 4.05
CA LEU A 16 19.24 -3.72 4.69
C LEU A 16 19.46 -5.12 5.25
N VAL A 17 18.73 -5.44 6.29
CA VAL A 17 18.53 -6.83 6.69
C VAL A 17 17.83 -7.55 5.53
N PRO A 18 18.28 -8.77 5.13
CA PRO A 18 17.75 -9.47 3.96
C PRO A 18 16.37 -10.10 4.23
N ILE A 19 15.47 -9.32 4.79
CA ILE A 19 14.07 -9.71 5.05
C ILE A 19 13.17 -8.76 4.29
N VAL A 20 12.35 -9.32 3.42
CA VAL A 20 11.37 -8.59 2.62
C VAL A 20 9.99 -9.17 2.93
N ILE A 21 9.14 -8.36 3.51
CA ILE A 21 7.72 -8.71 3.70
C ILE A 21 7.01 -8.39 2.40
N GLY A 22 6.62 -9.41 1.65
CA GLY A 22 5.96 -9.26 0.36
C GLY A 22 4.63 -8.53 0.44
N GLY A 23 4.30 -7.79 -0.62
CA GLY A 23 3.01 -7.13 -0.75
C GLY A 23 1.88 -8.15 -0.96
N MET A 24 0.79 -7.98 -0.24
CA MET A 24 -0.44 -8.77 -0.33
C MET A 24 -1.64 -7.84 -0.47
N GLY A 25 -2.78 -8.43 -0.81
CA GLY A 25 -3.99 -7.67 -1.11
C GLY A 25 -4.61 -6.90 0.04
N VAL A 26 -5.87 -6.54 -0.15
CA VAL A 26 -6.63 -5.59 0.66
C VAL A 26 -6.42 -5.73 2.16
N ASP A 27 -5.85 -4.69 2.76
CA ASP A 27 -5.65 -4.54 4.21
C ASP A 27 -4.89 -5.71 4.89
N ILE A 28 -4.16 -6.53 4.11
CA ILE A 28 -3.26 -7.57 4.62
C ILE A 28 -1.83 -7.02 4.72
N SER A 29 -1.34 -6.35 3.68
CA SER A 29 -0.12 -5.56 3.72
C SER A 29 -0.40 -4.23 4.41
N THR A 30 -0.49 -4.29 5.73
CA THR A 30 -0.84 -3.13 6.55
C THR A 30 0.36 -2.21 6.77
N ALA A 31 0.08 -0.95 7.08
CA ALA A 31 1.12 0.00 7.44
C ALA A 31 1.90 -0.48 8.67
N GLU A 32 1.23 -1.07 9.66
CA GLU A 32 1.86 -1.56 10.88
C GLU A 32 2.88 -2.67 10.60
N LEU A 33 2.54 -3.61 9.72
CA LEU A 33 3.45 -4.68 9.32
C LEU A 33 4.67 -4.13 8.57
N ALA A 34 4.43 -3.21 7.63
CA ALA A 34 5.49 -2.57 6.87
C ALA A 34 6.42 -1.73 7.76
N LEU A 35 5.84 -1.00 8.71
CA LEU A 35 6.59 -0.19 9.69
C LEU A 35 7.48 -1.05 10.58
N GLU A 36 6.98 -2.21 11.02
CA GLU A 36 7.78 -3.10 11.85
C GLU A 36 8.95 -3.70 11.06
N ALA A 37 8.73 -4.13 9.81
CA ALA A 37 9.80 -4.58 8.93
C ALA A 37 10.87 -3.49 8.73
N ALA A 38 10.45 -2.25 8.47
CA ALA A 38 11.37 -1.12 8.30
C ALA A 38 12.12 -0.76 9.59
N ARG A 39 11.44 -0.84 10.75
CA ARG A 39 12.06 -0.61 12.06
C ARG A 39 13.20 -1.58 12.32
N LEU A 40 13.05 -2.83 11.90
CA LEU A 40 14.06 -3.89 12.03
C LEU A 40 15.12 -3.86 10.92
N GLY A 41 15.10 -2.88 10.03
CA GLY A 41 16.09 -2.71 8.97
C GLY A 41 15.83 -3.50 7.69
N GLY A 42 14.67 -4.17 7.58
CA GLY A 42 14.24 -4.90 6.39
C GLY A 42 13.39 -4.06 5.43
N VAL A 43 12.66 -4.73 4.56
CA VAL A 43 11.75 -4.09 3.59
C VAL A 43 10.32 -4.50 3.90
N GLY A 44 9.47 -3.54 4.14
CA GLY A 44 8.03 -3.71 4.25
C GLY A 44 7.32 -3.26 2.98
N HIS A 45 6.10 -3.76 2.79
CA HIS A 45 5.21 -3.32 1.72
C HIS A 45 3.87 -2.89 2.29
N ILE A 46 3.34 -1.79 1.76
CA ILE A 46 1.92 -1.46 1.82
C ILE A 46 1.28 -1.71 0.48
N SER A 47 -0.03 -1.87 0.43
CA SER A 47 -0.76 -2.16 -0.81
C SER A 47 -1.71 -1.03 -1.15
N ASP A 48 -1.83 -0.74 -2.45
CA ASP A 48 -2.84 0.18 -2.98
C ASP A 48 -4.19 -0.50 -3.24
N ALA A 49 -4.26 -1.83 -3.06
CA ALA A 49 -5.49 -2.57 -3.28
C ALA A 49 -6.65 -2.02 -2.43
N MET A 50 -7.69 -1.52 -3.08
CA MET A 50 -8.84 -0.85 -2.45
C MET A 50 -8.43 0.24 -1.45
N VAL A 51 -7.40 0.99 -1.78
CA VAL A 51 -6.79 2.00 -0.89
C VAL A 51 -7.80 3.04 -0.38
N ASN A 52 -8.82 3.37 -1.14
CA ASN A 52 -9.88 4.28 -0.71
C ASN A 52 -10.66 3.70 0.48
N THR A 53 -11.01 2.41 0.42
CA THR A 53 -11.69 1.72 1.54
C THR A 53 -10.79 1.63 2.75
N VAL A 54 -9.52 1.35 2.53
CA VAL A 54 -8.51 1.32 3.60
C VAL A 54 -8.36 2.71 4.24
N ALA A 55 -8.27 3.76 3.42
CA ALA A 55 -8.17 5.15 3.91
C ALA A 55 -9.42 5.56 4.71
N ASP A 56 -10.62 5.20 4.25
CA ASP A 56 -11.87 5.48 4.97
C ASP A 56 -11.89 4.80 6.33
N ARG A 57 -11.48 3.53 6.38
CA ARG A 57 -11.47 2.74 7.61
C ARG A 57 -10.42 3.24 8.62
N ARG A 58 -9.22 3.56 8.13
CA ARG A 58 -8.08 3.88 8.98
C ARG A 58 -7.96 5.35 9.33
N PHE A 59 -8.39 6.24 8.43
CA PHE A 59 -8.19 7.68 8.57
C PHE A 59 -9.49 8.47 8.62
N ASN A 60 -10.63 7.77 8.70
CA ASN A 60 -11.96 8.39 8.67
C ASN A 60 -12.17 9.32 7.46
N ALA A 61 -11.57 8.96 6.32
CA ALA A 61 -11.82 9.60 5.05
C ALA A 61 -13.23 9.25 4.55
N LYS A 62 -13.71 9.91 3.53
CA LYS A 62 -15.06 9.69 2.98
C LYS A 62 -15.03 9.40 1.48
N PHE A 63 -14.02 8.68 1.03
CA PHE A 63 -13.84 8.36 -0.39
C PHE A 63 -14.88 7.37 -0.93
N VAL A 64 -15.38 6.48 -0.08
CA VAL A 64 -16.24 5.36 -0.51
C VAL A 64 -17.70 5.75 -0.59
N LYS A 65 -18.13 6.84 0.03
CA LYS A 65 -19.55 7.20 0.10
C LYS A 65 -20.23 7.25 -1.27
N ASP A 66 -19.55 7.79 -2.26
CA ASP A 66 -20.08 7.86 -3.63
C ASP A 66 -19.70 6.63 -4.47
N LYS A 67 -18.63 5.93 -4.10
CA LYS A 67 -18.17 4.73 -4.81
C LYS A 67 -19.09 3.53 -4.69
N LEU A 68 -19.81 3.36 -3.59
CA LEU A 68 -20.78 2.27 -3.48
C LEU A 68 -21.90 2.40 -4.53
N GLN A 69 -22.35 3.61 -4.82
CA GLN A 69 -23.34 3.86 -5.87
C GLN A 69 -22.72 3.62 -7.25
N GLN A 70 -21.52 4.13 -7.49
CA GLN A 70 -20.80 3.93 -8.74
C GLN A 70 -20.43 2.45 -8.95
N TYR A 71 -20.00 1.74 -7.90
CA TYR A 71 -19.72 0.31 -7.96
C TYR A 71 -20.99 -0.50 -8.32
N LYS A 72 -22.12 -0.21 -7.67
CA LYS A 72 -23.41 -0.87 -8.00
C LYS A 72 -23.80 -0.61 -9.44
N PHE A 73 -23.64 0.61 -9.92
CA PHE A 73 -23.88 0.98 -11.32
C PHE A 73 -22.95 0.21 -12.26
N ASN A 74 -21.65 0.18 -11.97
CA ASN A 74 -20.66 -0.47 -12.81
C ASN A 74 -20.85 -2.00 -12.89
N VAL A 75 -21.24 -2.62 -11.77
CA VAL A 75 -21.50 -4.06 -11.73
C VAL A 75 -22.77 -4.42 -12.49
N ALA A 76 -23.81 -3.61 -12.36
CA ALA A 76 -25.10 -3.83 -13.01
C ALA A 76 -25.06 -3.52 -14.52
N ASN A 77 -24.09 -2.72 -14.98
CA ASN A 77 -24.01 -2.32 -16.38
C ASN A 77 -23.22 -3.34 -17.21
N PRO A 78 -23.83 -3.94 -18.26
CA PRO A 78 -23.14 -4.87 -19.14
C PRO A 78 -22.08 -4.20 -20.03
N ASP A 79 -22.25 -2.92 -20.32
CA ASP A 79 -21.29 -2.14 -21.11
C ASP A 79 -20.14 -1.64 -20.23
N LYS A 80 -18.97 -2.26 -20.37
CA LYS A 80 -17.77 -1.90 -19.60
C LYS A 80 -17.08 -0.63 -20.09
N SER A 81 -17.43 -0.12 -21.26
CA SER A 81 -16.88 1.13 -21.79
C SER A 81 -17.33 2.37 -21.00
N VAL A 82 -18.48 2.28 -20.32
CA VAL A 82 -19.03 3.36 -19.48
C VAL A 82 -18.49 3.36 -18.05
N VAL A 83 -17.72 2.33 -17.67
CA VAL A 83 -17.12 2.24 -16.34
C VAL A 83 -16.08 3.34 -16.16
N ARG A 84 -16.22 4.12 -15.11
CA ARG A 84 -15.30 5.20 -14.77
C ARG A 84 -14.69 4.96 -13.40
N PHE A 85 -13.40 5.24 -13.31
CA PHE A 85 -12.66 5.28 -12.04
C PHE A 85 -12.31 6.73 -11.72
N ASP A 86 -12.53 7.13 -10.50
CA ASP A 86 -12.07 8.43 -10.02
C ASP A 86 -10.59 8.31 -9.64
N LEU A 87 -9.72 8.58 -10.62
CA LEU A 87 -8.28 8.54 -10.44
C LEU A 87 -7.79 9.60 -9.45
N GLY A 88 -8.49 10.73 -9.34
CA GLY A 88 -8.16 11.78 -8.38
C GLY A 88 -8.33 11.30 -6.94
N GLN A 89 -9.46 10.66 -6.63
CA GLN A 89 -9.69 10.07 -5.30
C GLN A 89 -8.70 8.93 -5.00
N LEU A 90 -8.39 8.10 -6.00
CA LEU A 90 -7.42 7.00 -5.84
C LEU A 90 -6.03 7.55 -5.50
N ALA A 91 -5.59 8.56 -6.24
CA ALA A 91 -4.31 9.22 -6.00
C ALA A 91 -4.26 9.89 -4.61
N GLU A 92 -5.34 10.53 -4.19
CA GLU A 92 -5.41 11.18 -2.88
C GLU A 92 -5.42 10.15 -1.74
N ALA A 93 -6.17 9.07 -1.86
CA ALA A 93 -6.17 7.98 -0.88
C ALA A 93 -4.80 7.32 -0.77
N THR A 94 -4.12 7.10 -1.90
CA THR A 94 -2.76 6.57 -1.94
C THR A 94 -1.78 7.53 -1.28
N ARG A 95 -1.86 8.82 -1.59
CA ARG A 95 -1.02 9.85 -0.96
C ARG A 95 -1.19 9.88 0.55
N MET A 96 -2.44 9.82 1.02
CA MET A 96 -2.77 9.77 2.44
C MET A 96 -2.18 8.51 3.10
N HIS A 97 -2.36 7.35 2.49
CA HIS A 97 -1.85 6.08 3.03
C HIS A 97 -0.32 6.06 3.10
N VAL A 98 0.36 6.46 2.04
CA VAL A 98 1.82 6.58 1.98
C VAL A 98 2.31 7.63 2.98
N GLY A 99 1.71 8.82 2.97
CA GLY A 99 2.11 9.93 3.86
C GLY A 99 2.04 9.54 5.33
N ARG A 100 0.92 8.99 5.78
CA ARG A 100 0.74 8.53 7.16
C ARG A 100 1.73 7.43 7.54
N THR A 101 1.99 6.51 6.62
CA THR A 101 2.96 5.44 6.85
C THR A 101 4.37 6.02 7.00
N MET A 102 4.77 6.94 6.13
CA MET A 102 6.10 7.53 6.16
C MET A 102 6.31 8.45 7.37
N GLU A 103 5.30 9.17 7.82
CA GLU A 103 5.36 9.96 9.08
C GLU A 103 5.65 9.07 10.30
N ALA A 104 5.08 7.87 10.32
CA ALA A 104 5.26 6.92 11.41
C ALA A 104 6.54 6.08 11.29
N LYS A 105 7.22 6.12 10.15
CA LYS A 105 8.39 5.29 9.88
C LYS A 105 9.53 5.56 10.87
N ARG A 106 10.13 4.47 11.37
CA ARG A 106 11.34 4.48 12.21
C ARG A 106 12.30 3.43 11.66
N GLY A 107 13.59 3.60 11.99
CA GLY A 107 14.65 2.70 11.53
C GLY A 107 15.07 2.93 10.08
N ASP A 108 16.07 2.17 9.63
CA ASP A 108 16.75 2.38 8.35
C ASP A 108 16.21 1.51 7.21
N GLY A 109 15.21 0.68 7.48
CA GLY A 109 14.56 -0.15 6.48
C GLY A 109 13.77 0.66 5.46
N LEU A 110 13.28 -0.02 4.43
CA LEU A 110 12.51 0.60 3.35
C LEU A 110 11.05 0.17 3.39
N ILE A 111 10.21 1.01 2.84
CA ILE A 111 8.79 0.72 2.61
C ILE A 111 8.51 0.89 1.13
N PHE A 112 7.98 -0.17 0.51
CA PHE A 112 7.54 -0.18 -0.88
C PHE A 112 6.03 -0.17 -0.96
N VAL A 113 5.51 0.27 -2.08
CA VAL A 113 4.09 0.17 -2.41
C VAL A 113 3.90 -0.95 -3.41
N ASN A 114 3.06 -1.91 -3.08
CA ASN A 114 2.62 -2.93 -4.00
C ASN A 114 1.44 -2.38 -4.81
N CYS A 115 1.69 -2.02 -6.06
CA CYS A 115 0.70 -1.47 -6.97
C CYS A 115 -0.08 -2.60 -7.62
N MET A 116 -1.30 -2.82 -7.15
CA MET A 116 -2.20 -3.89 -7.61
C MET A 116 -3.40 -3.36 -8.40
N GLU A 117 -3.63 -2.06 -8.36
CA GLU A 117 -4.79 -1.46 -9.02
C GLU A 117 -4.65 -1.59 -10.55
N LYS A 118 -5.62 -2.23 -11.16
CA LYS A 118 -5.71 -2.35 -12.60
C LYS A 118 -6.53 -1.17 -13.14
N LEU A 119 -5.88 -0.28 -13.86
CA LEU A 119 -6.49 0.96 -14.37
C LEU A 119 -7.10 0.82 -15.79
N THR A 120 -7.19 -0.38 -16.30
CA THR A 120 -7.73 -0.66 -17.65
C THR A 120 -8.96 -1.55 -17.61
#